data_89c15010ed897e50fa284b4dafd83c48
#
_entry.id   89c15010ed897e50fa284b4dafd83c48
#
_cell.length_a   1.000
_cell.length_b   1.000
_cell.length_c   1.000
_cell.angle_alpha   90.00
_cell.angle_beta   90.00
_cell.angle_gamma   90.00
#
_symmetry.space_group_name_H-M   'P 1'
#
loop_
_entity.id
_entity.type
_entity.pdbx_description
1 polymer ?
#
loop_
_entity_poly.entity_id
_entity_poly.type
_entity_poly.pdbx_seq_one_letter_code
_entity_poly.pdbx_strand_id
1 'polypeptide(L)'
;YALDLADLLGDEAKDYDKVHDILDVWFDSGVTHFCVLDRRPELHRNEGDQVMYLEGSDQHRGWFQSSLLTSCAMHGHAPFDEVLTHGFTVDAQGRKMSKSLGNGIEPQDVMNKYGADILRLWIASADYRNEMALSDEILKRVADSYRRIRNTCRFLLGNLDGFDPARDLLTVDRCLLLDQWAIRSARDVQDAVAAAYARYDFP
;
A
#
# COMPACT_ATOMS: atom_id res chain seq x y z
N TYR A 1 -8.94 -27.13 20.43
CA TYR A 1 -9.31 -28.51 20.87
C TYR A 1 -8.84 -28.85 22.30
N ALA A 2 -7.82 -28.16 22.81
CA ALA A 2 -7.21 -28.44 24.12
C ALA A 2 -7.76 -27.60 25.29
N LEU A 3 -8.70 -26.69 25.04
CA LEU A 3 -9.26 -25.86 26.11
C LEU A 3 -10.32 -26.63 26.88
N ASP A 4 -10.16 -26.67 28.22
CA ASP A 4 -11.18 -27.18 29.10
C ASP A 4 -12.24 -26.10 29.35
N LEU A 5 -13.52 -26.48 29.28
CA LEU A 5 -14.62 -25.55 29.56
C LEU A 5 -14.59 -25.07 31.03
N ALA A 6 -14.17 -25.90 31.94
CA ALA A 6 -14.06 -25.54 33.36
C ALA A 6 -12.99 -24.46 33.60
N ASP A 7 -11.90 -24.45 32.82
CA ASP A 7 -10.85 -23.42 32.90
C ASP A 7 -11.33 -22.07 32.43
N LEU A 8 -12.30 -22.04 31.49
CA LEU A 8 -12.83 -20.81 30.87
C LEU A 8 -14.07 -20.28 31.59
N LEU A 9 -14.97 -21.16 31.99
CA LEU A 9 -16.31 -20.81 32.47
C LEU A 9 -16.52 -21.14 33.95
N GLY A 10 -15.57 -21.82 34.58
CA GLY A 10 -15.71 -22.24 35.98
C GLY A 10 -16.98 -23.09 36.20
N ASP A 11 -17.78 -22.71 37.19
CA ASP A 11 -19.02 -23.42 37.56
C ASP A 11 -20.11 -23.37 36.48
N GLU A 12 -20.05 -22.42 35.56
CA GLU A 12 -21.00 -22.30 34.44
C GLU A 12 -20.75 -23.34 33.34
N ALA A 13 -19.58 -23.99 33.33
CA ALA A 13 -19.22 -24.98 32.31
C ALA A 13 -20.22 -26.13 32.16
N LYS A 14 -20.96 -26.47 33.26
CA LYS A 14 -22.01 -27.49 33.27
C LYS A 14 -23.24 -27.15 32.43
N ASP A 15 -23.44 -25.86 32.11
CA ASP A 15 -24.60 -25.37 31.41
C ASP A 15 -24.29 -25.19 29.90
N TYR A 16 -23.07 -25.56 29.44
CA TYR A 16 -22.59 -25.40 28.06
C TYR A 16 -22.04 -26.72 27.50
N ASP A 17 -22.31 -26.93 26.23
CA ASP A 17 -21.71 -28.00 25.43
C ASP A 17 -20.65 -27.43 24.49
N LYS A 18 -19.48 -28.09 24.47
CA LYS A 18 -18.40 -27.69 23.55
C LYS A 18 -18.71 -28.13 22.13
N VAL A 19 -18.89 -27.16 21.25
CA VAL A 19 -19.02 -27.37 19.80
C VAL A 19 -17.63 -27.58 19.20
N HIS A 20 -17.48 -28.59 18.33
CA HIS A 20 -16.21 -28.98 17.71
C HIS A 20 -16.08 -28.46 16.26
N ASP A 21 -16.98 -27.60 15.84
CA ASP A 21 -16.90 -26.94 14.53
C ASP A 21 -15.69 -26.02 14.43
N ILE A 22 -15.15 -25.89 13.23
CA ILE A 22 -14.05 -24.98 12.93
C ILE A 22 -14.63 -23.60 12.68
N LEU A 23 -14.06 -22.58 13.30
CA LEU A 23 -14.42 -21.19 13.01
C LEU A 23 -14.08 -20.86 11.57
N ASP A 24 -14.88 -19.97 10.97
CA ASP A 24 -14.62 -19.45 9.64
C ASP A 24 -13.28 -18.69 9.61
N VAL A 25 -12.52 -18.85 8.52
CA VAL A 25 -11.22 -18.20 8.35
C VAL A 25 -11.29 -16.66 8.41
N TRP A 26 -12.45 -16.07 8.07
CA TRP A 26 -12.66 -14.64 8.22
C TRP A 26 -12.73 -14.20 9.68
N PHE A 27 -13.13 -15.08 10.60
CA PHE A 27 -13.03 -14.80 12.02
C PHE A 27 -11.57 -14.75 12.47
N ASP A 28 -10.75 -15.71 12.06
CA ASP A 28 -9.32 -15.76 12.42
C ASP A 28 -8.60 -14.50 11.89
N SER A 29 -8.83 -14.12 10.65
CA SER A 29 -8.26 -12.89 10.07
C SER A 29 -8.88 -11.64 10.68
N GLY A 30 -10.15 -11.66 11.02
CA GLY A 30 -10.90 -10.55 11.59
C GLY A 30 -10.39 -10.11 12.96
N VAL A 31 -9.85 -11.02 13.77
CA VAL A 31 -9.32 -10.72 15.11
C VAL A 31 -7.85 -10.28 15.12
N THR A 32 -7.27 -9.96 13.97
CA THR A 32 -5.86 -9.53 13.85
C THR A 32 -5.56 -8.31 14.71
N HIS A 33 -6.51 -7.37 14.83
CA HIS A 33 -6.38 -6.21 15.71
C HIS A 33 -6.05 -6.62 17.16
N PHE A 34 -6.69 -7.66 17.69
CA PHE A 34 -6.44 -8.17 19.02
C PHE A 34 -5.22 -9.09 19.09
N CYS A 35 -5.14 -10.08 18.20
CA CYS A 35 -4.08 -11.10 18.25
C CYS A 35 -2.70 -10.58 17.88
N VAL A 36 -2.63 -9.51 17.05
CA VAL A 36 -1.38 -8.96 16.55
C VAL A 36 -1.14 -7.57 17.12
N LEU A 37 -2.01 -6.60 16.85
CA LEU A 37 -1.73 -5.21 17.22
C LEU A 37 -1.68 -5.01 18.73
N ASP A 38 -2.65 -5.56 19.49
CA ASP A 38 -2.70 -5.39 20.94
C ASP A 38 -1.66 -6.26 21.69
N ARG A 39 -1.20 -7.36 21.06
CA ARG A 39 -0.31 -8.33 21.70
C ARG A 39 1.16 -8.15 21.40
N ARG A 40 1.51 -7.35 20.43
CA ARG A 40 2.91 -7.11 20.03
C ARG A 40 3.35 -5.71 20.42
N PRO A 41 4.25 -5.58 21.42
CA PRO A 41 4.70 -4.27 21.90
C PRO A 41 5.33 -3.40 20.80
N GLU A 42 6.00 -4.04 19.81
CA GLU A 42 6.62 -3.37 18.67
C GLU A 42 5.62 -2.76 17.68
N LEU A 43 4.35 -3.17 17.76
CA LEU A 43 3.25 -2.67 16.94
C LEU A 43 2.25 -1.85 17.76
N HIS A 44 2.57 -1.61 19.03
CA HIS A 44 1.69 -0.85 19.91
C HIS A 44 1.48 0.55 19.37
N ARG A 45 0.21 0.98 19.30
CA ARG A 45 -0.15 2.32 18.83
C ARG A 45 0.18 3.36 19.89
N ASN A 46 0.88 4.41 19.47
CA ASN A 46 1.06 5.60 20.29
C ASN A 46 -0.12 6.56 20.09
N GLU A 47 -0.23 7.54 20.97
CA GLU A 47 -1.23 8.60 20.80
C GLU A 47 -0.97 9.36 19.49
N GLY A 48 -1.97 9.40 18.61
CA GLY A 48 -1.89 10.02 17.29
C GLY A 48 -1.51 9.10 16.13
N ASP A 49 -1.12 7.87 16.40
CA ASP A 49 -0.91 6.87 15.32
C ASP A 49 -2.26 6.51 14.68
N GLN A 50 -2.26 6.45 13.35
CA GLN A 50 -3.45 6.07 12.57
C GLN A 50 -3.26 4.68 11.96
N VAL A 51 -4.32 3.89 11.96
CA VAL A 51 -4.37 2.59 11.31
C VAL A 51 -5.20 2.70 10.04
N MET A 52 -4.57 2.37 8.93
CA MET A 52 -5.23 2.25 7.64
C MET A 52 -5.42 0.78 7.26
N TYR A 53 -6.64 0.43 6.88
CA TYR A 53 -6.93 -0.85 6.23
C TYR A 53 -6.92 -0.65 4.71
N LEU A 54 -6.01 -1.35 4.03
CA LEU A 54 -5.78 -1.25 2.59
C LEU A 54 -5.97 -2.60 1.92
N GLU A 55 -7.04 -2.76 1.16
CA GLU A 55 -7.35 -3.99 0.42
C GLU A 55 -8.27 -3.70 -0.77
N GLY A 56 -8.58 -4.74 -1.54
CA GLY A 56 -9.58 -4.67 -2.60
C GLY A 56 -11.01 -4.41 -2.08
N SER A 57 -11.85 -3.88 -2.93
CA SER A 57 -13.24 -3.53 -2.60
C SER A 57 -14.12 -4.74 -2.20
N ASP A 58 -13.72 -5.96 -2.52
CA ASP A 58 -14.39 -7.19 -2.09
C ASP A 58 -14.29 -7.41 -0.57
N GLN A 59 -13.30 -6.82 0.09
CA GLN A 59 -13.07 -6.95 1.54
C GLN A 59 -14.12 -6.22 2.40
N HIS A 60 -14.99 -5.42 1.82
CA HIS A 60 -16.17 -4.89 2.51
C HIS A 60 -17.12 -5.99 2.99
N ARG A 61 -17.10 -7.17 2.34
CA ARG A 61 -17.83 -8.38 2.75
C ARG A 61 -16.90 -9.52 3.19
N GLY A 62 -15.70 -9.19 3.61
CA GLY A 62 -14.70 -10.13 4.06
C GLY A 62 -13.99 -9.60 5.30
N TRP A 63 -12.69 -9.39 5.20
CA TRP A 63 -11.83 -9.00 6.32
C TRP A 63 -12.27 -7.69 6.99
N PHE A 64 -12.63 -6.65 6.25
CA PHE A 64 -13.07 -5.39 6.86
C PHE A 64 -14.30 -5.59 7.73
N GLN A 65 -15.28 -6.34 7.24
CA GLN A 65 -16.51 -6.61 7.96
C GLN A 65 -16.26 -7.43 9.23
N SER A 66 -15.54 -8.54 9.14
CA SER A 66 -15.27 -9.40 10.28
C SER A 66 -14.42 -8.68 11.33
N SER A 67 -13.41 -7.91 10.90
CA SER A 67 -12.57 -7.13 11.78
C SER A 67 -13.34 -6.01 12.49
N LEU A 68 -14.20 -5.30 11.77
CA LEU A 68 -15.05 -4.26 12.36
C LEU A 68 -16.00 -4.84 13.42
N LEU A 69 -16.69 -5.94 13.10
CA LEU A 69 -17.65 -6.55 14.00
C LEU A 69 -16.98 -7.08 15.27
N THR A 70 -15.85 -7.78 15.14
CA THR A 70 -15.12 -8.32 16.29
C THR A 70 -14.54 -7.22 17.16
N SER A 71 -13.98 -6.17 16.58
CA SER A 71 -13.44 -5.02 17.32
C SER A 71 -14.54 -4.24 18.05
N CYS A 72 -15.64 -3.95 17.36
CA CYS A 72 -16.79 -3.27 18.02
C CYS A 72 -17.36 -4.10 19.17
N ALA A 73 -17.42 -5.42 19.02
CA ALA A 73 -17.89 -6.30 20.09
C ALA A 73 -16.95 -6.33 21.30
N MET A 74 -15.63 -6.29 21.07
CA MET A 74 -14.60 -6.41 22.11
C MET A 74 -14.23 -5.06 22.75
N HIS A 75 -14.16 -4.01 21.94
CA HIS A 75 -13.57 -2.71 22.32
C HIS A 75 -14.54 -1.53 22.19
N GLY A 76 -15.67 -1.71 21.53
CA GLY A 76 -16.67 -0.66 21.33
C GLY A 76 -16.30 0.35 20.22
N HIS A 77 -15.25 0.11 19.45
CA HIS A 77 -14.80 0.99 18.37
C HIS A 77 -14.23 0.20 17.18
N ALA A 78 -14.09 0.88 16.03
CA ALA A 78 -13.45 0.30 14.85
C ALA A 78 -11.94 0.04 15.10
N PRO A 79 -11.35 -0.99 14.49
CA PRO A 79 -9.93 -1.30 14.61
C PRO A 79 -9.04 -0.43 13.69
N PHE A 80 -9.64 0.43 12.90
CA PHE A 80 -9.00 1.30 11.92
C PHE A 80 -9.53 2.72 11.99
N ASP A 81 -8.74 3.68 11.56
CA ASP A 81 -9.11 5.08 11.41
C ASP A 81 -9.47 5.39 9.96
N GLU A 82 -8.81 4.73 9.01
CA GLU A 82 -9.01 4.91 7.58
C GLU A 82 -9.17 3.57 6.85
N VAL A 83 -9.95 3.58 5.78
CA VAL A 83 -10.10 2.46 4.85
C VAL A 83 -9.81 2.97 3.45
N LEU A 84 -8.79 2.40 2.81
CA LEU A 84 -8.47 2.67 1.42
C LEU A 84 -8.72 1.41 0.60
N THR A 85 -9.61 1.49 -0.39
CA THR A 85 -9.93 0.36 -1.27
C THR A 85 -9.41 0.58 -2.67
N HIS A 86 -8.95 -0.49 -3.29
CA HIS A 86 -8.49 -0.49 -4.68
C HIS A 86 -9.29 -1.46 -5.55
N GLY A 87 -9.26 -1.21 -6.85
CA GLY A 87 -9.80 -2.11 -7.86
C GLY A 87 -8.94 -3.35 -8.08
N PHE A 88 -9.37 -4.20 -9.00
CA PHE A 88 -8.64 -5.42 -9.33
C PHE A 88 -7.65 -5.19 -10.47
N THR A 89 -6.60 -6.01 -10.50
CA THR A 89 -5.72 -6.08 -11.64
C THR A 89 -6.39 -6.87 -12.76
N VAL A 90 -6.41 -6.29 -13.95
CA VAL A 90 -7.03 -6.88 -15.16
C VAL A 90 -5.97 -7.04 -16.26
N ASP A 91 -6.23 -7.99 -17.16
CA ASP A 91 -5.41 -8.18 -18.36
C ASP A 91 -5.66 -7.09 -19.42
N ALA A 92 -4.95 -7.18 -20.55
CA ALA A 92 -5.08 -6.21 -21.64
C ALA A 92 -6.50 -6.15 -22.27
N GLN A 93 -7.34 -7.13 -22.00
CA GLN A 93 -8.73 -7.23 -22.46
C GLN A 93 -9.74 -6.80 -21.37
N GLY A 94 -9.26 -6.30 -20.24
CA GLY A 94 -10.10 -5.88 -19.11
C GLY A 94 -10.68 -7.05 -18.30
N ARG A 95 -10.15 -8.28 -18.42
CA ARG A 95 -10.62 -9.43 -17.66
C ARG A 95 -9.83 -9.55 -16.35
N LYS A 96 -10.54 -9.77 -15.24
CA LYS A 96 -9.90 -9.99 -13.94
C LYS A 96 -8.87 -11.11 -14.04
N MET A 97 -7.65 -10.84 -13.54
CA MET A 97 -6.60 -11.85 -13.49
C MET A 97 -6.94 -12.93 -12.47
N SER A 98 -6.83 -14.19 -12.87
CA SER A 98 -7.08 -15.34 -12.00
C SER A 98 -6.23 -16.54 -12.40
N LYS A 99 -5.94 -17.39 -11.41
CA LYS A 99 -5.20 -18.64 -11.65
C LYS A 99 -5.95 -19.57 -12.60
N SER A 100 -7.28 -19.60 -12.52
CA SER A 100 -8.13 -20.43 -13.36
C SER A 100 -8.13 -20.03 -14.84
N LEU A 101 -7.95 -18.74 -15.14
CA LEU A 101 -7.85 -18.23 -16.51
C LEU A 101 -6.42 -18.27 -17.04
N GLY A 102 -5.42 -18.47 -16.19
CA GLY A 102 -4.00 -18.47 -16.57
C GLY A 102 -3.52 -17.13 -17.13
N ASN A 103 -4.24 -16.04 -16.89
CA ASN A 103 -3.90 -14.69 -17.36
C ASN A 103 -3.22 -13.83 -16.30
N GLY A 104 -2.85 -14.42 -15.15
CA GLY A 104 -2.12 -13.74 -14.10
C GLY A 104 -0.68 -13.44 -14.50
N ILE A 105 -0.20 -12.28 -14.08
CA ILE A 105 1.20 -11.88 -14.18
C ILE A 105 1.75 -11.87 -12.76
N GLU A 106 2.73 -12.73 -12.48
CA GLU A 106 3.32 -12.79 -11.15
C GLU A 106 4.29 -11.61 -10.96
N PRO A 107 4.22 -10.90 -9.81
CA PRO A 107 5.12 -9.78 -9.52
C PRO A 107 6.59 -10.14 -9.65
N GLN A 108 6.97 -11.39 -9.30
CA GLN A 108 8.35 -11.86 -9.38
C GLN A 108 8.85 -11.91 -10.83
N ASP A 109 7.99 -12.30 -11.77
CA ASP A 109 8.36 -12.35 -13.20
C ASP A 109 8.55 -10.92 -13.75
N VAL A 110 7.73 -9.98 -13.33
CA VAL A 110 7.90 -8.56 -13.67
C VAL A 110 9.21 -8.03 -13.10
N MET A 111 9.50 -8.31 -11.84
CA MET A 111 10.74 -7.87 -11.20
C MET A 111 11.98 -8.48 -11.86
N ASN A 112 11.95 -9.75 -12.22
CA ASN A 112 13.05 -10.42 -12.91
C ASN A 112 13.29 -9.85 -14.30
N LYS A 113 12.22 -9.45 -15.02
CA LYS A 113 12.32 -8.96 -16.39
C LYS A 113 12.62 -7.45 -16.48
N TYR A 114 11.97 -6.65 -15.64
CA TYR A 114 11.97 -5.19 -15.72
C TYR A 114 12.64 -4.51 -14.52
N GLY A 115 12.77 -5.21 -13.40
CA GLY A 115 13.20 -4.65 -12.12
C GLY A 115 12.02 -4.17 -11.25
N ALA A 116 12.26 -4.11 -9.94
CA ALA A 116 11.24 -3.73 -8.95
C ALA A 116 10.76 -2.28 -9.14
N ASP A 117 11.63 -1.37 -9.59
CA ASP A 117 11.28 0.03 -9.78
C ASP A 117 10.22 0.24 -10.87
N ILE A 118 10.24 -0.60 -11.92
CA ILE A 118 9.22 -0.51 -12.98
C ILE A 118 7.86 -0.97 -12.46
N LEU A 119 7.83 -2.03 -11.66
CA LEU A 119 6.59 -2.49 -11.03
C LEU A 119 6.02 -1.41 -10.07
N ARG A 120 6.88 -0.82 -9.25
CA ARG A 120 6.49 0.27 -8.33
C ARG A 120 5.98 1.50 -9.07
N LEU A 121 6.66 1.89 -10.15
CA LEU A 121 6.26 3.04 -10.96
C LEU A 121 4.93 2.79 -11.66
N TRP A 122 4.67 1.55 -12.14
CA TRP A 122 3.38 1.18 -12.69
C TRP A 122 2.26 1.35 -11.66
N ILE A 123 2.43 0.80 -10.45
CA ILE A 123 1.44 0.94 -9.36
C ILE A 123 1.20 2.41 -9.02
N ALA A 124 2.27 3.20 -8.87
CA ALA A 124 2.17 4.62 -8.53
C ALA A 124 1.54 5.49 -9.64
N SER A 125 1.57 5.02 -10.90
CA SER A 125 0.99 5.73 -12.05
C SER A 125 -0.41 5.24 -12.45
N ALA A 126 -0.91 4.18 -11.81
CA ALA A 126 -2.23 3.63 -12.09
C ALA A 126 -3.31 4.27 -11.18
N ASP A 127 -4.49 4.53 -11.72
CA ASP A 127 -5.64 4.92 -10.90
C ASP A 127 -6.19 3.68 -10.18
N TYR A 128 -5.69 3.44 -8.99
CA TYR A 128 -6.05 2.29 -8.16
C TYR A 128 -7.53 2.27 -7.74
N ARG A 129 -8.24 3.38 -7.83
CA ARG A 129 -9.70 3.46 -7.54
C ARG A 129 -10.55 2.68 -8.54
N ASN A 130 -9.97 2.39 -9.71
CA ASN A 130 -10.56 1.61 -10.77
C ASN A 130 -9.80 0.30 -10.99
N GLU A 131 -10.24 -0.49 -11.97
CA GLU A 131 -9.49 -1.65 -12.41
C GLU A 131 -8.17 -1.24 -13.05
N MET A 132 -7.07 -1.87 -12.63
CA MET A 132 -5.72 -1.55 -13.09
C MET A 132 -5.27 -2.55 -14.15
N ALA A 133 -5.19 -2.11 -15.40
CA ALA A 133 -4.70 -2.94 -16.48
C ALA A 133 -3.19 -3.18 -16.36
N LEU A 134 -2.78 -4.44 -16.49
CA LEU A 134 -1.38 -4.85 -16.53
C LEU A 134 -1.12 -5.72 -17.76
N SER A 135 -0.13 -5.33 -18.54
CA SER A 135 0.35 -6.08 -19.69
C SER A 135 1.82 -5.79 -19.96
N ASP A 136 2.48 -6.64 -20.75
CA ASP A 136 3.87 -6.44 -21.14
C ASP A 136 4.06 -5.10 -21.91
N GLU A 137 3.07 -4.70 -22.69
CA GLU A 137 3.10 -3.42 -23.43
C GLU A 137 3.03 -2.23 -22.46
N ILE A 138 2.16 -2.27 -21.45
CA ILE A 138 2.08 -1.24 -20.41
C ILE A 138 3.40 -1.13 -19.66
N LEU A 139 3.95 -2.27 -19.23
CA LEU A 139 5.25 -2.29 -18.52
C LEU A 139 6.39 -1.73 -19.37
N LYS A 140 6.42 -1.96 -20.69
CA LYS A 140 7.39 -1.35 -21.60
C LYS A 140 7.27 0.18 -21.62
N ARG A 141 6.05 0.72 -21.66
CA ARG A 141 5.82 2.18 -21.63
C ARG A 141 6.29 2.78 -20.31
N VAL A 142 6.02 2.09 -19.19
CA VAL A 142 6.50 2.51 -17.87
C VAL A 142 8.03 2.47 -17.81
N ALA A 143 8.65 1.42 -18.38
CA ALA A 143 10.10 1.30 -18.47
C ALA A 143 10.74 2.43 -19.30
N ASP A 144 10.06 2.89 -20.37
CA ASP A 144 10.53 4.03 -21.17
C ASP A 144 10.44 5.35 -20.37
N SER A 145 9.40 5.54 -19.58
CA SER A 145 9.28 6.70 -18.68
C SER A 145 10.37 6.67 -17.60
N TYR A 146 10.57 5.53 -16.96
CA TYR A 146 11.64 5.34 -15.99
C TYR A 146 13.03 5.62 -16.57
N ARG A 147 13.28 5.17 -17.80
CA ARG A 147 14.56 5.41 -18.49
C ARG A 147 14.83 6.90 -18.67
N ARG A 148 13.80 7.70 -18.99
CA ARG A 148 13.93 9.16 -19.09
C ARG A 148 14.31 9.78 -17.75
N ILE A 149 13.61 9.41 -16.68
CA ILE A 149 13.91 9.87 -15.31
C ILE A 149 15.35 9.50 -14.93
N ARG A 150 15.73 8.24 -15.10
CA ARG A 150 17.07 7.75 -14.77
C ARG A 150 18.16 8.44 -15.58
N ASN A 151 17.95 8.68 -16.87
CA ASN A 151 18.92 9.36 -17.72
C ASN A 151 19.09 10.82 -17.31
N THR A 152 18.01 11.51 -16.93
CA THR A 152 18.07 12.88 -16.39
C THR A 152 18.86 12.92 -15.08
N CYS A 153 18.57 12.03 -14.15
CA CYS A 153 19.35 11.92 -12.90
C CYS A 153 20.84 11.64 -13.18
N ARG A 154 21.13 10.72 -14.11
CA ARG A 154 22.52 10.42 -14.49
C ARG A 154 23.24 11.63 -15.10
N PHE A 155 22.55 12.39 -15.93
CA PHE A 155 23.08 13.62 -16.52
C PHE A 155 23.41 14.65 -15.43
N LEU A 156 22.45 14.88 -14.50
CA LEU A 156 22.65 15.81 -13.39
C LEU A 156 23.83 15.38 -12.51
N LEU A 157 23.88 14.11 -12.10
CA LEU A 157 24.98 13.57 -11.29
C LEU A 157 26.34 13.69 -11.99
N GLY A 158 26.39 13.47 -13.30
CA GLY A 158 27.62 13.61 -14.07
C GLY A 158 28.15 15.06 -14.13
N ASN A 159 27.31 16.05 -13.84
CA ASN A 159 27.69 17.47 -13.80
C ASN A 159 28.04 17.96 -12.37
N LEU A 160 27.92 17.08 -11.37
CA LEU A 160 28.20 17.42 -9.96
C LEU A 160 29.57 16.94 -9.50
N ASP A 161 30.43 16.46 -10.39
CA ASP A 161 31.79 16.03 -10.02
C ASP A 161 32.59 17.24 -9.48
N GLY A 162 33.11 17.08 -8.24
CA GLY A 162 33.83 18.14 -7.54
C GLY A 162 32.97 19.27 -6.96
N PHE A 163 31.63 19.20 -7.09
CA PHE A 163 30.71 20.18 -6.50
C PHE A 163 30.65 20.04 -4.97
N ASP A 164 30.92 21.13 -4.27
CA ASP A 164 30.79 21.23 -2.82
C ASP A 164 29.63 22.19 -2.48
N PRO A 165 28.51 21.71 -1.89
CA PRO A 165 27.36 22.55 -1.55
C PRO A 165 27.72 23.71 -0.61
N ALA A 166 28.72 23.54 0.25
CA ALA A 166 29.12 24.58 1.20
C ALA A 166 29.85 25.74 0.52
N ARG A 167 30.48 25.49 -0.64
CA ARG A 167 31.28 26.48 -1.36
C ARG A 167 30.61 26.95 -2.65
N ASP A 168 30.00 26.02 -3.38
CA ASP A 168 29.64 26.22 -4.78
C ASP A 168 28.14 26.49 -4.98
N LEU A 169 27.32 26.34 -3.90
CA LEU A 169 25.89 26.60 -3.96
C LEU A 169 25.62 28.10 -4.13
N LEU A 170 24.90 28.44 -5.18
CA LEU A 170 24.42 29.81 -5.40
C LEU A 170 23.00 29.97 -4.81
N THR A 171 22.71 31.17 -4.30
CA THR A 171 21.34 31.55 -3.98
C THR A 171 20.53 31.76 -5.26
N VAL A 172 19.20 31.48 -5.21
CA VAL A 172 18.35 31.47 -6.41
C VAL A 172 18.39 32.81 -7.16
N ASP A 173 18.47 33.92 -6.45
CA ASP A 173 18.56 35.28 -7.02
C ASP A 173 19.86 35.53 -7.80
N ARG A 174 20.90 34.77 -7.56
CA ARG A 174 22.19 34.82 -8.27
C ARG A 174 22.27 33.86 -9.44
N CYS A 175 21.30 33.01 -9.63
CA CYS A 175 21.20 32.08 -10.76
C CYS A 175 20.73 32.82 -12.01
N LEU A 176 21.02 32.26 -13.21
CA LEU A 176 20.46 32.74 -14.47
C LEU A 176 18.92 32.62 -14.48
N LEU A 177 18.23 33.41 -15.24
CA LEU A 177 16.75 33.39 -15.32
C LEU A 177 16.19 32.01 -15.68
N LEU A 178 16.87 31.29 -16.55
CA LEU A 178 16.47 29.91 -16.89
C LEU A 178 16.58 28.95 -15.71
N ASP A 179 17.66 29.08 -14.94
CA ASP A 179 17.88 28.25 -13.75
C ASP A 179 16.85 28.57 -12.66
N GLN A 180 16.55 29.87 -12.46
CA GLN A 180 15.51 30.33 -11.55
C GLN A 180 14.14 29.76 -11.92
N TRP A 181 13.81 29.78 -13.21
CA TRP A 181 12.58 29.16 -13.71
C TRP A 181 12.57 27.65 -13.46
N ALA A 182 13.64 26.95 -13.76
CA ALA A 182 13.74 25.50 -13.55
C ALA A 182 13.59 25.12 -12.07
N ILE A 183 14.24 25.89 -11.16
CA ILE A 183 14.14 25.67 -9.71
C ILE A 183 12.69 25.90 -9.23
N ARG A 184 12.02 26.95 -9.70
CA ARG A 184 10.61 27.21 -9.34
C ARG A 184 9.72 26.11 -9.85
N SER A 185 9.83 25.71 -11.12
CA SER A 185 9.05 24.62 -11.71
C SER A 185 9.23 23.31 -10.96
N ALA A 186 10.45 22.99 -10.53
CA ALA A 186 10.73 21.79 -9.74
C ALA A 186 10.05 21.84 -8.37
N ARG A 187 10.04 23.00 -7.70
CA ARG A 187 9.34 23.21 -6.42
C ARG A 187 7.82 23.07 -6.59
N ASP A 188 7.25 23.73 -7.60
CA ASP A 188 5.81 23.67 -7.88
C ASP A 188 5.36 22.21 -8.12
N VAL A 189 6.15 21.43 -8.87
CA VAL A 189 5.88 20.00 -9.07
C VAL A 189 6.02 19.21 -7.76
N GLN A 190 7.05 19.48 -6.98
CA GLN A 190 7.24 18.82 -5.68
C GLN A 190 6.04 19.06 -4.74
N ASP A 191 5.59 20.31 -4.65
CA ASP A 191 4.46 20.69 -3.79
C ASP A 191 3.15 20.05 -4.30
N ALA A 192 2.93 20.02 -5.61
CA ALA A 192 1.78 19.35 -6.20
C ALA A 192 1.77 17.84 -5.93
N VAL A 193 2.93 17.18 -6.09
CA VAL A 193 3.09 15.75 -5.81
C VAL A 193 2.87 15.47 -4.31
N ALA A 194 3.47 16.25 -3.42
CA ALA A 194 3.28 16.08 -1.98
C ALA A 194 1.80 16.23 -1.58
N ALA A 195 1.11 17.23 -2.14
CA ALA A 195 -0.31 17.44 -1.91
C ALA A 195 -1.18 16.30 -2.49
N ALA A 196 -0.80 15.71 -3.62
CA ALA A 196 -1.48 14.56 -4.21
C ALA A 196 -1.31 13.31 -3.33
N TYR A 197 -0.10 13.04 -2.87
CA TYR A 197 0.16 11.94 -1.93
C TYR A 197 -0.64 12.05 -0.64
N ALA A 198 -0.75 13.27 -0.07
CA ALA A 198 -1.54 13.51 1.14
C ALA A 198 -3.04 13.19 0.97
N ARG A 199 -3.53 13.10 -0.27
CA ARG A 199 -4.93 12.75 -0.61
C ARG A 199 -5.06 11.38 -1.25
N TYR A 200 -3.99 10.58 -1.31
CA TYR A 200 -3.95 9.30 -2.02
C TYR A 200 -4.33 9.41 -3.52
N ASP A 201 -4.02 10.54 -4.15
CA ASP A 201 -4.31 10.86 -5.55
C ASP A 201 -3.00 10.79 -6.34
N PHE A 202 -2.64 9.59 -6.80
CA PHE A 202 -1.31 9.33 -7.38
C PHE A 202 -1.21 9.58 -8.90
N PRO A 203 -2.26 9.37 -9.74
CA PRO A 203 -2.23 9.65 -11.18
C PRO A 203 -2.05 11.12 -11.54
#